data_fdf838747373c21e794e1d2519110357
#
_entry.id   fdf838747373c21e794e1d2519110357
#
_cell.length_a   1.000
_cell.length_b   1.000
_cell.length_c   1.000
_cell.angle_alpha   90.00
_cell.angle_beta   90.00
_cell.angle_gamma   90.00
#
_symmetry.space_group_name_H-M   'P 1'
#
loop_
_entity.id
_entity.type
_entity.pdbx_description
1 polymer ?
#
loop_
_entity_poly.entity_id
_entity_poly.type
_entity_poly.pdbx_seq_one_letter_code
_entity_poly.pdbx_strand_id
1 'polypeptide(L)'
;SESNWLMFSATIEAALLEFTGECDLKPIHYALKRHKEWYKGDGWYGDGRNFHLDYYNSYVIQPMLIDVLAVMKEHKVEGADFYDVQLQRLIRYADQQEKMISPEGTYPVLGRSMGYRFGAFQVLAQVSWMKLLPEHIKPAQVRCALTKVMKRQLAKGTFDKDGWLNLGFCGHQPEIADRYVSTGSNYLCTFIFLPLGLQADDEFWTAKPEKWSSVKIWS
;
A
#
# COMPACT_ATOMS: atom_id res chain seq x y z
N SER A 1 6.51 19.93 -5.23
CA SER A 1 6.51 18.99 -6.35
C SER A 1 5.09 18.48 -6.60
N GLU A 2 4.59 18.54 -7.83
CA GLU A 2 3.29 17.98 -8.21
C GLU A 2 3.41 16.47 -8.48
N SER A 3 3.41 15.70 -7.40
CA SER A 3 3.54 14.23 -7.39
C SER A 3 2.86 13.66 -6.14
N ASN A 4 3.07 12.38 -5.86
CA ASN A 4 2.62 11.73 -4.62
C ASN A 4 2.99 12.51 -3.33
N TRP A 5 4.01 13.35 -3.37
CA TRP A 5 4.44 14.21 -2.24
C TRP A 5 3.33 15.13 -1.72
N LEU A 6 2.32 15.47 -2.54
CA LEU A 6 1.17 16.24 -2.08
C LEU A 6 0.40 15.50 -0.99
N MET A 7 0.42 14.17 -0.99
CA MET A 7 -0.27 13.37 0.03
C MET A 7 0.38 13.49 1.41
N PHE A 8 1.70 13.70 1.49
CA PHE A 8 2.35 13.92 2.78
C PHE A 8 1.85 15.21 3.45
N SER A 9 1.75 16.31 2.70
CA SER A 9 1.18 17.55 3.24
C SER A 9 -0.27 17.37 3.65
N ALA A 10 -1.08 16.71 2.82
CA ALA A 10 -2.48 16.45 3.14
C ALA A 10 -2.65 15.56 4.38
N THR A 11 -1.80 14.55 4.54
CA THR A 11 -1.83 13.64 5.70
C THR A 11 -1.45 14.36 6.99
N ILE A 12 -0.47 15.28 6.95
CA ILE A 12 -0.10 16.09 8.10
C ILE A 12 -1.28 16.97 8.54
N GLU A 13 -1.93 17.65 7.60
CA GLU A 13 -3.09 18.49 7.92
C GLU A 13 -4.30 17.66 8.41
N ALA A 14 -4.53 16.49 7.83
CA ALA A 14 -5.56 15.58 8.33
C ALA A 14 -5.26 15.10 9.76
N ALA A 15 -4.01 14.79 10.07
CA ALA A 15 -3.59 14.43 11.42
C ALA A 15 -3.77 15.62 12.41
N LEU A 16 -3.44 16.84 11.99
CA LEU A 16 -3.70 18.02 12.82
C LEU A 16 -5.19 18.19 13.08
N LEU A 17 -6.03 18.04 12.06
CA LEU A 17 -7.48 18.10 12.21
C LEU A 17 -7.98 17.05 13.21
N GLU A 18 -7.53 15.80 13.08
CA GLU A 18 -7.93 14.68 13.93
C GLU A 18 -7.53 14.89 15.39
N PHE A 19 -6.31 15.35 15.67
CA PHE A 19 -5.78 15.42 17.02
C PHE A 19 -6.00 16.77 17.72
N THR A 20 -6.17 17.86 16.96
CA THR A 20 -6.31 19.21 17.52
C THR A 20 -7.62 19.89 17.19
N GLY A 21 -8.35 19.38 16.20
CA GLY A 21 -9.57 20.01 15.68
C GLY A 21 -9.31 21.16 14.70
N GLU A 22 -8.06 21.49 14.41
CA GLU A 22 -7.68 22.61 13.53
C GLU A 22 -6.66 22.19 12.49
N CYS A 23 -6.79 22.69 11.25
CA CYS A 23 -5.83 22.48 10.18
C CYS A 23 -5.95 23.52 9.08
N ASP A 24 -4.98 23.57 8.13
CA ASP A 24 -5.15 24.25 6.85
C ASP A 24 -5.74 23.27 5.82
N LEU A 25 -6.96 23.50 5.38
CA LEU A 25 -7.63 22.64 4.41
C LEU A 25 -7.07 22.79 2.99
N LYS A 26 -6.29 23.83 2.68
CA LYS A 26 -5.77 24.07 1.31
C LYS A 26 -4.88 22.93 0.81
N PRO A 27 -3.88 22.41 1.57
CA PRO A 27 -3.08 21.27 1.14
C PRO A 27 -3.93 20.01 0.87
N ILE A 28 -4.95 19.76 1.71
CA ILE A 28 -5.86 18.63 1.54
C ILE A 28 -6.63 18.77 0.23
N HIS A 29 -7.35 19.88 0.04
CA HIS A 29 -8.15 20.09 -1.16
C HIS A 29 -7.30 20.10 -2.44
N TYR A 30 -6.09 20.67 -2.37
CA TYR A 30 -5.18 20.67 -3.52
C TYR A 30 -4.71 19.26 -3.86
N ALA A 31 -4.30 18.47 -2.88
CA ALA A 31 -3.89 17.09 -3.09
C ALA A 31 -5.02 16.24 -3.68
N LEU A 32 -6.25 16.35 -3.13
CA LEU A 32 -7.41 15.63 -3.65
C LEU A 32 -7.73 16.01 -5.09
N LYS A 33 -7.72 17.33 -5.41
CA LYS A 33 -7.96 17.82 -6.77
C LYS A 33 -6.96 17.20 -7.75
N ARG A 34 -5.66 17.25 -7.42
CA ARG A 34 -4.60 16.74 -8.31
C ARG A 34 -4.69 15.23 -8.47
N HIS A 35 -4.94 14.47 -7.42
CA HIS A 35 -5.09 13.02 -7.53
C HIS A 35 -6.35 12.61 -8.29
N LYS A 36 -7.47 13.35 -8.18
CA LYS A 36 -8.64 13.14 -9.05
C LYS A 36 -8.28 13.29 -10.53
N GLU A 37 -7.47 14.29 -10.89
CA GLU A 37 -6.99 14.52 -12.27
C GLU A 37 -6.01 13.43 -12.75
N TRP A 38 -5.23 12.86 -11.83
CA TRP A 38 -4.22 11.83 -12.14
C TRP A 38 -4.76 10.40 -12.14
N TYR A 39 -6.03 10.20 -11.86
CA TYR A 39 -6.64 8.89 -11.95
C TYR A 39 -6.66 8.38 -13.40
N LYS A 40 -6.20 7.14 -13.61
CA LYS A 40 -6.04 6.54 -14.94
C LYS A 40 -7.07 5.45 -15.25
N GLY A 41 -7.93 5.15 -14.29
CA GLY A 41 -8.90 4.06 -14.40
C GLY A 41 -8.46 2.79 -13.68
N ASP A 42 -9.38 1.87 -13.51
CA ASP A 42 -9.18 0.53 -12.97
C ASP A 42 -8.40 0.45 -11.65
N GLY A 43 -8.58 1.46 -10.78
CA GLY A 43 -7.89 1.55 -9.49
C GLY A 43 -6.49 2.20 -9.54
N TRP A 44 -5.97 2.59 -10.70
CA TRP A 44 -4.63 3.14 -10.84
C TRP A 44 -4.60 4.66 -10.90
N TYR A 45 -3.62 5.24 -10.20
CA TYR A 45 -3.26 6.65 -10.28
C TYR A 45 -1.93 6.82 -11.01
N GLY A 46 -1.80 7.87 -11.80
CA GLY A 46 -0.50 8.40 -12.20
C GLY A 46 0.15 9.11 -11.01
N ASP A 47 1.47 9.16 -11.00
CA ASP A 47 2.25 9.89 -9.98
C ASP A 47 2.67 11.25 -10.54
N GLY A 48 1.75 12.21 -10.49
CA GLY A 48 1.91 13.52 -11.06
C GLY A 48 1.31 13.66 -12.48
N ARG A 49 1.72 14.73 -13.16
CA ARG A 49 1.19 15.08 -14.49
C ARG A 49 1.47 14.02 -15.55
N ASN A 50 2.67 13.44 -15.50
CA ASN A 50 3.06 12.35 -16.38
C ASN A 50 2.72 11.00 -15.73
N PHE A 51 2.23 10.08 -16.56
CA PHE A 51 1.90 8.75 -16.06
C PHE A 51 3.16 7.94 -15.73
N HIS A 52 3.19 7.40 -14.52
CA HIS A 52 4.16 6.41 -14.08
C HIS A 52 3.42 5.19 -13.54
N LEU A 53 3.70 4.03 -14.09
CA LEU A 53 3.22 2.76 -13.57
C LEU A 53 4.21 2.27 -12.51
N ASP A 54 3.91 2.50 -11.25
CA ASP A 54 4.75 2.07 -10.13
C ASP A 54 3.95 1.79 -8.85
N TYR A 55 4.64 1.25 -7.85
CA TYR A 55 4.06 0.92 -6.56
C TYR A 55 3.86 2.12 -5.63
N TYR A 56 4.09 3.35 -6.07
CA TYR A 56 3.68 4.53 -5.29
C TYR A 56 2.15 4.59 -5.12
N ASN A 57 1.40 3.92 -5.99
CA ASN A 57 -0.01 3.65 -5.74
C ASN A 57 -0.24 2.96 -4.40
N SER A 58 0.65 2.05 -3.99
CA SER A 58 0.56 1.30 -2.75
C SER A 58 1.36 1.92 -1.59
N TYR A 59 2.54 2.47 -1.87
CA TYR A 59 3.36 3.04 -0.80
C TYR A 59 2.78 4.33 -0.22
N VAL A 60 2.09 5.14 -1.04
CA VAL A 60 1.69 6.51 -0.69
C VAL A 60 0.26 6.82 -1.13
N ILE A 61 -0.04 6.76 -2.44
CA ILE A 61 -1.23 7.41 -3.00
C ILE A 61 -2.53 6.83 -2.42
N GLN A 62 -2.77 5.55 -2.62
CA GLN A 62 -4.01 4.90 -2.20
C GLN A 62 -4.22 4.92 -0.68
N PRO A 63 -3.21 4.51 0.13
CA PRO A 63 -3.35 4.51 1.59
C PRO A 63 -3.62 5.91 2.16
N MET A 64 -2.82 6.89 1.76
CA MET A 64 -2.97 8.25 2.30
C MET A 64 -4.26 8.92 1.82
N LEU A 65 -4.70 8.66 0.57
CA LEU A 65 -5.99 9.19 0.10
C LEU A 65 -7.16 8.69 0.93
N ILE A 66 -7.21 7.39 1.22
CA ILE A 66 -8.34 6.85 1.98
C ILE A 66 -8.30 7.33 3.43
N ASP A 67 -7.12 7.41 4.05
CA ASP A 67 -6.97 7.86 5.42
C ASP A 67 -7.33 9.35 5.57
N VAL A 68 -6.85 10.22 4.67
CA VAL A 68 -7.21 11.64 4.64
C VAL A 68 -8.72 11.83 4.46
N LEU A 69 -9.33 11.07 3.54
CA LEU A 69 -10.76 11.14 3.28
C LEU A 69 -11.60 10.59 4.44
N ALA A 70 -11.10 9.61 5.20
CA ALA A 70 -11.75 9.10 6.40
C ALA A 70 -11.84 10.19 7.47
N VAL A 71 -10.74 10.89 7.74
CA VAL A 71 -10.71 12.05 8.67
C VAL A 71 -11.64 13.16 8.18
N MET A 72 -11.58 13.52 6.90
CA MET A 72 -12.48 14.52 6.33
C MET A 72 -13.97 14.15 6.52
N LYS A 73 -14.30 12.86 6.34
CA LYS A 73 -15.68 12.36 6.51
C LYS A 73 -16.14 12.46 7.95
N GLU A 74 -15.30 12.09 8.89
CA GLU A 74 -15.58 12.20 10.34
C GLU A 74 -15.80 13.65 10.78
N HIS A 75 -14.95 14.55 10.32
CA HIS A 75 -15.03 15.98 10.63
C HIS A 75 -15.97 16.77 9.69
N LYS A 76 -16.71 16.10 8.78
CA LYS A 76 -17.68 16.70 7.85
C LYS A 76 -17.09 17.80 6.97
N VAL A 77 -15.84 17.62 6.55
CA VAL A 77 -15.13 18.56 5.67
C VAL A 77 -15.65 18.44 4.24
N GLU A 78 -15.76 19.57 3.52
CA GLU A 78 -16.13 19.61 2.12
C GLU A 78 -15.21 18.74 1.26
N GLY A 79 -15.79 17.95 0.35
CA GLY A 79 -15.06 17.01 -0.52
C GLY A 79 -14.90 15.60 0.07
N ALA A 80 -15.37 15.36 1.30
CA ALA A 80 -15.39 14.04 1.93
C ALA A 80 -16.29 13.02 1.21
N ASP A 81 -17.22 13.46 0.39
CA ASP A 81 -18.08 12.65 -0.49
C ASP A 81 -17.27 11.78 -1.46
N PHE A 82 -16.03 12.16 -1.74
CA PHE A 82 -15.11 11.37 -2.55
C PHE A 82 -14.63 10.08 -1.85
N TYR A 83 -14.83 9.91 -0.55
CA TYR A 83 -14.41 8.73 0.21
C TYR A 83 -14.90 7.43 -0.42
N ASP A 84 -16.19 7.32 -0.74
CA ASP A 84 -16.78 6.08 -1.23
C ASP A 84 -16.24 5.70 -2.62
N VAL A 85 -16.00 6.69 -3.48
CA VAL A 85 -15.35 6.50 -4.78
C VAL A 85 -13.91 6.01 -4.59
N GLN A 86 -13.15 6.64 -3.69
CA GLN A 86 -11.78 6.24 -3.39
C GLN A 86 -11.71 4.84 -2.79
N LEU A 87 -12.64 4.48 -1.94
CA LEU A 87 -12.74 3.15 -1.34
C LEU A 87 -12.89 2.06 -2.42
N GLN A 88 -13.78 2.28 -3.40
CA GLN A 88 -13.94 1.34 -4.51
C GLN A 88 -12.66 1.21 -5.36
N ARG A 89 -11.94 2.30 -5.57
CA ARG A 89 -10.63 2.29 -6.27
C ARG A 89 -9.57 1.52 -5.49
N LEU A 90 -9.51 1.71 -4.17
CA LEU A 90 -8.62 1.00 -3.26
C LEU A 90 -8.87 -0.51 -3.29
N ILE A 91 -10.13 -0.93 -3.16
CA ILE A 91 -10.54 -2.34 -3.21
C ILE A 91 -10.20 -2.95 -4.58
N ARG A 92 -10.48 -2.23 -5.66
CA ARG A 92 -10.13 -2.70 -7.02
C ARG A 92 -8.63 -2.87 -7.21
N TYR A 93 -7.83 -1.96 -6.68
CA TYR A 93 -6.37 -2.08 -6.74
C TYR A 93 -5.86 -3.27 -5.89
N ALA A 94 -6.42 -3.48 -4.69
CA ALA A 94 -6.11 -4.64 -3.86
C ALA A 94 -6.42 -5.98 -4.56
N ASP A 95 -7.55 -6.07 -5.27
CA ASP A 95 -7.92 -7.25 -6.08
C ASP A 95 -6.85 -7.57 -7.13
N GLN A 96 -6.31 -6.56 -7.79
CA GLN A 96 -5.22 -6.75 -8.75
C GLN A 96 -3.91 -7.17 -8.08
N GLN A 97 -3.59 -6.56 -6.93
CA GLN A 97 -2.38 -6.90 -6.19
C GLN A 97 -2.33 -8.38 -5.79
N GLU A 98 -3.46 -8.94 -5.34
CA GLU A 98 -3.52 -10.35 -4.98
C GLU A 98 -3.18 -11.25 -6.19
N LYS A 99 -3.69 -10.92 -7.36
CA LYS A 99 -3.44 -11.64 -8.62
C LYS A 99 -2.03 -11.49 -9.15
N MET A 100 -1.33 -10.41 -8.79
CA MET A 100 0.06 -10.17 -9.19
C MET A 100 1.07 -11.06 -8.45
N ILE A 101 0.68 -11.68 -7.34
CA ILE A 101 1.56 -12.55 -6.57
C ILE A 101 1.64 -13.91 -7.26
N SER A 102 2.83 -14.26 -7.79
CA SER A 102 3.06 -15.57 -8.41
C SER A 102 2.96 -16.73 -7.42
N PRO A 103 2.82 -17.99 -7.88
CA PRO A 103 2.84 -19.15 -6.99
C PRO A 103 4.12 -19.24 -6.13
N GLU A 104 5.24 -18.73 -6.62
CA GLU A 104 6.54 -18.71 -5.93
C GLU A 104 6.69 -17.55 -4.95
N GLY A 105 5.71 -16.60 -4.90
CA GLY A 105 5.77 -15.39 -4.07
C GLY A 105 6.61 -14.28 -4.69
N THR A 106 6.80 -14.29 -6.00
CA THR A 106 7.35 -13.15 -6.75
C THR A 106 6.24 -12.26 -7.28
N TYR A 107 6.57 -11.06 -7.72
CA TYR A 107 5.62 -10.12 -8.32
C TYR A 107 6.34 -9.21 -9.33
N PRO A 108 5.64 -8.53 -10.23
CA PRO A 108 6.24 -7.70 -11.25
C PRO A 108 7.15 -6.62 -10.66
N VAL A 109 8.32 -6.43 -11.26
CA VAL A 109 9.21 -5.31 -10.97
C VAL A 109 8.70 -4.11 -11.76
N LEU A 110 8.07 -3.16 -11.08
CA LEU A 110 7.42 -1.99 -11.70
C LEU A 110 7.99 -0.69 -11.13
N GLY A 111 8.43 0.19 -12.02
CA GLY A 111 8.81 1.55 -11.67
C GLY A 111 10.06 1.62 -10.80
N ARG A 112 9.97 2.34 -9.70
CA ARG A 112 11.09 2.77 -8.83
C ARG A 112 10.83 2.38 -7.37
N SER A 113 11.83 2.65 -6.51
CA SER A 113 11.76 2.38 -5.06
C SER A 113 11.53 0.91 -4.71
N MET A 114 12.08 0.02 -5.51
CA MET A 114 11.94 -1.42 -5.31
C MET A 114 12.53 -1.90 -3.97
N GLY A 115 13.45 -1.13 -3.38
CA GLY A 115 13.99 -1.38 -2.05
C GLY A 115 12.96 -1.35 -0.92
N TYR A 116 11.75 -0.79 -1.16
CA TYR A 116 10.63 -0.87 -0.21
C TYR A 116 9.94 -2.24 -0.20
N ARG A 117 10.45 -3.17 -0.99
CA ARG A 117 10.09 -4.60 -1.00
C ARG A 117 8.58 -4.83 -0.98
N PHE A 118 8.13 -5.71 -0.09
CA PHE A 118 6.73 -6.09 0.09
C PHE A 118 5.83 -4.96 0.60
N GLY A 119 6.35 -3.76 0.90
CA GLY A 119 5.54 -2.53 1.02
C GLY A 119 4.70 -2.25 -0.23
N ALA A 120 5.10 -2.81 -1.37
CA ALA A 120 4.28 -2.82 -2.58
C ALA A 120 2.85 -3.37 -2.36
N PHE A 121 2.64 -4.18 -1.34
CA PHE A 121 1.34 -4.78 -1.00
C PHE A 121 0.64 -4.12 0.20
N GLN A 122 1.04 -2.91 0.57
CA GLN A 122 0.39 -2.16 1.66
C GLN A 122 -1.13 -2.05 1.46
N VAL A 123 -1.60 -1.77 0.23
CA VAL A 123 -3.03 -1.64 -0.05
C VAL A 123 -3.77 -2.97 0.15
N LEU A 124 -3.22 -4.08 -0.30
CA LEU A 124 -3.83 -5.40 -0.07
C LEU A 124 -3.91 -5.72 1.44
N ALA A 125 -2.85 -5.39 2.18
CA ALA A 125 -2.83 -5.54 3.64
C ALA A 125 -3.84 -4.62 4.33
N GLN A 126 -3.97 -3.36 3.89
CA GLN A 126 -4.92 -2.39 4.42
C GLN A 126 -6.37 -2.81 4.18
N VAL A 127 -6.72 -3.23 2.97
CA VAL A 127 -8.06 -3.69 2.64
C VAL A 127 -8.43 -4.96 3.42
N SER A 128 -7.45 -5.86 3.67
CA SER A 128 -7.64 -7.01 4.56
C SER A 128 -7.91 -6.59 6.00
N TRP A 129 -7.13 -5.65 6.53
CA TRP A 129 -7.31 -5.10 7.88
C TRP A 129 -8.65 -4.39 8.03
N MET A 130 -9.08 -3.65 7.01
CA MET A 130 -10.40 -2.99 6.97
C MET A 130 -11.56 -3.98 6.82
N LYS A 131 -11.31 -5.28 6.56
CA LYS A 131 -12.31 -6.31 6.27
C LYS A 131 -13.17 -6.01 5.03
N LEU A 132 -12.56 -5.43 4.02
CA LEU A 132 -13.21 -4.99 2.79
C LEU A 132 -12.69 -5.70 1.53
N LEU A 133 -12.14 -6.91 1.72
CA LEU A 133 -11.74 -7.74 0.58
C LEU A 133 -12.93 -8.04 -0.33
N PRO A 134 -12.75 -8.09 -1.66
CA PRO A 134 -13.77 -8.57 -2.58
C PRO A 134 -14.26 -9.97 -2.18
N GLU A 135 -15.53 -10.25 -2.39
CA GLU A 135 -16.17 -11.50 -1.97
C GLU A 135 -15.44 -12.78 -2.43
N HIS A 136 -14.81 -12.72 -3.61
CA HIS A 136 -14.06 -13.83 -4.19
C HIS A 136 -12.65 -14.02 -3.61
N ILE A 137 -12.17 -13.10 -2.75
CA ILE A 137 -10.86 -13.17 -2.09
C ILE A 137 -11.07 -13.42 -0.59
N LYS A 138 -10.58 -14.56 -0.11
CA LYS A 138 -10.70 -14.92 1.32
C LYS A 138 -9.54 -14.33 2.14
N PRO A 139 -9.77 -13.94 3.41
CA PRO A 139 -8.71 -13.44 4.29
C PRO A 139 -7.50 -14.37 4.40
N ALA A 140 -7.73 -15.69 4.57
CA ALA A 140 -6.65 -16.67 4.63
C ALA A 140 -5.85 -16.78 3.33
N GLN A 141 -6.48 -16.57 2.18
CA GLN A 141 -5.84 -16.52 0.86
C GLN A 141 -4.83 -15.37 0.81
N VAL A 142 -5.22 -14.17 1.27
CA VAL A 142 -4.35 -13.00 1.34
C VAL A 142 -3.21 -13.23 2.33
N ARG A 143 -3.50 -13.76 3.52
CA ARG A 143 -2.47 -14.12 4.51
C ARG A 143 -1.41 -15.04 3.89
N CYS A 144 -1.82 -16.09 3.19
CA CYS A 144 -0.90 -17.03 2.56
C CYS A 144 -0.05 -16.36 1.47
N ALA A 145 -0.67 -15.55 0.61
CA ALA A 145 0.00 -14.83 -0.45
C ALA A 145 1.05 -13.85 0.09
N LEU A 146 0.66 -12.97 1.02
CA LEU A 146 1.57 -11.99 1.63
C LEU A 146 2.70 -12.67 2.40
N THR A 147 2.41 -13.75 3.15
CA THR A 147 3.44 -14.53 3.84
C THR A 147 4.45 -15.13 2.86
N LYS A 148 3.98 -15.61 1.70
CA LYS A 148 4.87 -16.16 0.68
C LYS A 148 5.79 -15.11 0.09
N VAL A 149 5.27 -13.92 -0.20
CA VAL A 149 6.06 -12.76 -0.68
C VAL A 149 7.13 -12.38 0.35
N MET A 150 6.75 -12.19 1.61
CA MET A 150 7.68 -11.84 2.69
C MET A 150 8.79 -12.87 2.81
N LYS A 151 8.45 -14.15 2.89
CA LYS A 151 9.44 -15.24 2.98
C LYS A 151 10.39 -15.28 1.78
N ARG A 152 9.89 -14.92 0.59
CA ARG A 152 10.72 -14.86 -0.63
C ARG A 152 11.71 -13.70 -0.58
N GLN A 153 11.26 -12.53 -0.15
CA GLN A 153 12.11 -11.32 -0.14
C GLN A 153 13.04 -11.22 1.08
N LEU A 154 12.67 -11.85 2.20
CA LEU A 154 13.55 -11.97 3.38
C LEU A 154 14.55 -13.11 3.20
N ALA A 155 15.14 -13.21 2.02
CA ALA A 155 16.15 -14.18 1.67
C ALA A 155 17.50 -13.88 2.36
N LYS A 156 18.47 -14.77 2.19
CA LYS A 156 19.84 -14.58 2.71
C LYS A 156 20.43 -13.25 2.22
N GLY A 157 21.00 -12.47 3.16
CA GLY A 157 21.60 -11.17 2.89
C GLY A 157 20.63 -9.99 2.96
N THR A 158 19.35 -10.21 3.29
CA THR A 158 18.40 -9.11 3.53
C THR A 158 18.74 -8.29 4.76
N PHE A 159 19.28 -8.93 5.80
CA PHE A 159 19.74 -8.27 7.01
C PHE A 159 21.26 -8.27 7.06
N ASP A 160 21.83 -7.20 7.60
CA ASP A 160 23.25 -7.13 7.92
C ASP A 160 23.57 -7.93 9.21
N LYS A 161 24.84 -7.88 9.64
CA LYS A 161 25.31 -8.58 10.84
C LYS A 161 24.68 -8.09 12.15
N ASP A 162 24.16 -6.88 12.15
CA ASP A 162 23.54 -6.22 13.32
C ASP A 162 22.00 -6.29 13.26
N GLY A 163 21.43 -6.95 12.25
CA GLY A 163 20.00 -7.16 12.08
C GLY A 163 19.27 -6.02 11.36
N TRP A 164 19.97 -5.06 10.77
CA TRP A 164 19.36 -3.99 9.98
C TRP A 164 19.09 -4.42 8.54
N LEU A 165 18.02 -3.87 7.98
CA LEU A 165 17.68 -4.12 6.57
C LEU A 165 18.73 -3.51 5.63
N ASN A 166 19.32 -4.35 4.81
CA ASN A 166 20.17 -3.95 3.71
C ASN A 166 19.37 -3.32 2.57
N LEU A 167 20.01 -2.45 1.78
CA LEU A 167 19.44 -1.95 0.53
C LEU A 167 19.28 -3.12 -0.45
N GLY A 168 18.13 -3.19 -1.11
CA GLY A 168 17.84 -4.19 -2.12
C GLY A 168 16.38 -4.60 -2.17
N PHE A 169 16.05 -5.35 -3.19
CA PHE A 169 14.71 -5.92 -3.41
C PHE A 169 14.60 -7.34 -2.84
N CYS A 170 15.58 -8.20 -3.13
CA CYS A 170 15.64 -9.56 -2.60
C CYS A 170 17.08 -9.85 -2.16
N GLY A 171 17.38 -9.70 -0.90
CA GLY A 171 18.73 -9.75 -0.36
C GLY A 171 19.41 -8.37 -0.34
N HIS A 172 20.77 -8.35 -0.45
CA HIS A 172 21.57 -7.13 -0.51
C HIS A 172 21.88 -6.78 -1.97
N GLN A 173 21.30 -5.70 -2.47
CA GLN A 173 21.39 -5.25 -3.86
C GLN A 173 21.44 -3.71 -3.90
N PRO A 174 22.51 -3.08 -3.38
CA PRO A 174 22.59 -1.62 -3.27
C PRO A 174 22.56 -0.92 -4.65
N GLU A 175 22.96 -1.60 -5.71
CA GLU A 175 22.99 -1.09 -7.08
C GLU A 175 21.61 -0.82 -7.69
N ILE A 176 20.55 -1.46 -7.16
CA ILE A 176 19.17 -1.21 -7.64
C ILE A 176 18.47 -0.10 -6.85
N ALA A 177 19.12 0.43 -5.81
CA ALA A 177 18.52 1.47 -4.99
C ALA A 177 18.54 2.81 -5.75
N ASP A 178 17.37 3.44 -5.83
CA ASP A 178 17.29 4.82 -6.32
C ASP A 178 18.07 5.77 -5.39
N ARG A 179 18.59 6.86 -5.94
CA ARG A 179 19.49 7.79 -5.24
C ARG A 179 18.94 8.37 -3.93
N TYR A 180 17.62 8.39 -3.77
CA TYR A 180 16.94 8.90 -2.58
C TYR A 180 16.62 7.79 -1.54
N VAL A 181 16.81 6.53 -1.89
CA VAL A 181 16.53 5.41 -0.98
C VAL A 181 17.66 5.29 0.03
N SER A 182 17.33 5.48 1.30
CA SER A 182 18.24 5.29 2.43
C SER A 182 17.92 3.97 3.17
N THR A 183 18.78 3.60 4.09
CA THR A 183 18.54 2.44 4.97
C THR A 183 17.23 2.56 5.74
N GLY A 184 16.87 3.77 6.19
CA GLY A 184 15.59 4.02 6.86
C GLY A 184 14.38 3.83 5.95
N SER A 185 14.49 4.19 4.67
CA SER A 185 13.40 4.06 3.69
C SER A 185 12.96 2.60 3.46
N ASN A 186 13.88 1.64 3.64
CA ASN A 186 13.56 0.21 3.48
C ASN A 186 12.46 -0.26 4.42
N TYR A 187 12.30 0.40 5.58
CA TYR A 187 11.29 0.04 6.58
C TYR A 187 9.86 0.40 6.17
N LEU A 188 9.64 1.08 5.03
CA LEU A 188 8.32 1.16 4.41
C LEU A 188 7.73 -0.22 4.10
N CYS A 189 8.55 -1.25 3.97
CA CYS A 189 8.07 -2.62 3.84
C CYS A 189 7.19 -3.06 5.03
N THR A 190 7.36 -2.49 6.22
CA THR A 190 6.57 -2.87 7.41
C THR A 190 5.09 -2.53 7.32
N PHE A 191 4.68 -1.68 6.39
CA PHE A 191 3.26 -1.39 6.18
C PHE A 191 2.43 -2.60 5.74
N ILE A 192 3.06 -3.66 5.24
CA ILE A 192 2.37 -4.95 5.00
C ILE A 192 1.84 -5.59 6.29
N PHE A 193 2.35 -5.18 7.45
CA PHE A 193 1.97 -5.73 8.76
C PHE A 193 0.68 -5.15 9.34
N LEU A 194 -0.05 -4.29 8.61
CA LEU A 194 -1.36 -3.76 9.04
C LEU A 194 -2.31 -4.85 9.59
N PRO A 195 -2.40 -6.07 9.01
CA PRO A 195 -3.24 -7.12 9.55
C PRO A 195 -2.87 -7.59 10.97
N LEU A 196 -1.67 -7.27 11.49
CA LEU A 196 -1.34 -7.55 12.90
C LEU A 196 -2.22 -6.76 13.87
N GLY A 197 -2.90 -5.71 13.41
CA GLY A 197 -3.93 -5.00 14.18
C GLY A 197 -5.26 -5.73 14.31
N LEU A 198 -5.48 -6.85 13.60
CA LEU A 198 -6.66 -7.69 13.75
C LEU A 198 -6.58 -8.52 15.04
N GLN A 199 -7.74 -8.82 15.61
CA GLN A 199 -7.83 -9.68 16.78
C GLN A 199 -7.28 -11.09 16.46
N ALA A 200 -6.74 -11.78 17.48
CA ALA A 200 -6.11 -13.09 17.28
C ALA A 200 -7.10 -14.18 16.80
N ASP A 201 -8.37 -14.03 17.09
CA ASP A 201 -9.46 -14.91 16.67
C ASP A 201 -10.08 -14.53 15.32
N ASP A 202 -9.59 -13.49 14.67
CA ASP A 202 -10.04 -13.06 13.35
C ASP A 202 -9.85 -14.16 12.30
N GLU A 203 -10.78 -14.27 11.35
CA GLU A 203 -10.72 -15.22 10.24
C GLU A 203 -9.40 -15.14 9.47
N PHE A 204 -8.83 -13.95 9.35
CA PHE A 204 -7.53 -13.77 8.71
C PHE A 204 -6.46 -14.69 9.33
N TRP A 205 -6.49 -14.89 10.64
CA TRP A 205 -5.52 -15.72 11.37
C TRP A 205 -5.97 -17.17 11.52
N THR A 206 -7.25 -17.41 11.83
CA THR A 206 -7.77 -18.70 12.28
C THR A 206 -8.22 -19.61 11.16
N ALA A 207 -8.62 -19.07 10.00
CA ALA A 207 -9.03 -19.88 8.87
C ALA A 207 -7.88 -20.74 8.33
N LYS A 208 -8.22 -21.93 7.82
CA LYS A 208 -7.24 -22.83 7.19
C LYS A 208 -6.51 -22.13 6.04
N PRO A 209 -5.22 -22.46 5.81
CA PRO A 209 -4.49 -21.91 4.68
C PRO A 209 -5.22 -22.15 3.35
N GLU A 210 -5.28 -21.10 2.51
CA GLU A 210 -5.90 -21.16 1.20
C GLU A 210 -4.92 -20.74 0.09
N LYS A 211 -5.09 -21.36 -1.08
CA LYS A 211 -4.37 -20.97 -2.29
C LYS A 211 -4.89 -19.63 -2.79
N TRP A 212 -3.99 -18.71 -3.15
CA TRP A 212 -4.36 -17.46 -3.78
C TRP A 212 -4.54 -17.62 -5.29
N SER A 213 -5.04 -16.58 -5.97
CA SER A 213 -5.52 -16.66 -7.35
C SER A 213 -4.51 -17.26 -8.32
N SER A 214 -3.26 -16.83 -8.31
CA SER A 214 -2.26 -17.36 -9.23
C SER A 214 -1.96 -18.83 -8.97
N VAL A 215 -1.90 -19.28 -7.71
CA VAL A 215 -1.73 -20.69 -7.37
C VAL A 215 -2.91 -21.53 -7.87
N LYS A 216 -4.14 -21.02 -7.76
CA LYS A 216 -5.34 -21.72 -8.26
C LYS A 216 -5.32 -21.88 -9.79
N ILE A 217 -4.74 -20.90 -10.49
CA ILE A 217 -4.69 -20.88 -11.96
C ILE A 217 -3.58 -21.79 -12.50
N TRP A 218 -2.43 -21.81 -11.84
CA TRP A 218 -1.24 -22.53 -12.32
C TRP A 218 -1.05 -23.92 -11.69
N SER A 219 -1.94 -24.38 -10.81
CA SER A 219 -1.83 -25.69 -10.14
C SER A 219 -2.79 -26.76 -10.69
#